data_de8c4616b0e82cda0841cd00f366f87f
#
_entry.id   de8c4616b0e82cda0841cd00f366f87f
#
_cell.length_a   1.000
_cell.length_b   1.000
_cell.length_c   1.000
_cell.angle_alpha   90.00
_cell.angle_beta   90.00
_cell.angle_gamma   90.00
#
_symmetry.space_group_name_H-M   'P 1'
#
loop_
_entity.id
_entity.type
_entity.pdbx_description
1 polymer ?
#
loop_
_entity_poly.entity_id
_entity_poly.type
_entity_poly.pdbx_seq_one_letter_code
_entity_poly.pdbx_strand_id
1 'polypeptide(L)'
;MTEYLLPISKTNVVTLINRETTWGTAPTTASSYKQLAYNANSLARQQTLTPNAELRGSRMQGALVVGPKNPGGPLQGYQTDQTLPMFYEALYGSRVTVEVGGAGIALTVTQGAATGGVYPESGAHSYVAIVSKGGSGTAKRTLHTALNLVPATFTADGAHKLHIARTGGTLPTGWTWALYRTAAAAVATVEANYKLVTGTIALAANVTSYDDAVVDGSLGSAVPSASDAGYGDYQHTITVGNALPFYTVERSLPYPGDTQQFIQAVGAKCDTGKIQMKSTGYFDLQSNWLAKKVTTSLTSVETGTPSDWRFGEKIHGAMIGSGMVLVGEATSGVGGLTAFGKFMDLTIDHNNNLDKTDYPLGEQGDRGSLTELQAISTVTGTLKISDQAALAFLQSAPTLQIVRVTHSLATFGHSIQHTFYGCQLDPMDPQVSGQGILTAGFTAHGVQDPTSGLQAEVVIVNGEPGTSYDANT
;
A
#
# COMPACT_ATOMS: atom_id res chain seq x y z
N MET A 1 -23.56 -17.11 43.90
CA MET A 1 -22.46 -16.12 43.76
C MET A 1 -22.62 -15.51 42.40
N THR A 2 -22.96 -14.24 42.33
CA THR A 2 -22.97 -13.50 41.05
C THR A 2 -21.51 -13.28 40.68
N GLU A 3 -21.02 -14.01 39.71
CA GLU A 3 -19.69 -13.72 39.15
C GLU A 3 -19.74 -12.29 38.57
N TYR A 4 -18.96 -11.39 39.15
CA TYR A 4 -18.72 -10.10 38.56
C TYR A 4 -17.90 -10.32 37.30
N LEU A 5 -18.52 -10.30 36.12
CA LEU A 5 -17.84 -10.34 34.85
C LEU A 5 -16.89 -9.14 34.77
N LEU A 6 -15.63 -9.41 34.53
CA LEU A 6 -14.61 -8.36 34.36
C LEU A 6 -14.94 -7.52 33.12
N PRO A 7 -14.74 -6.20 33.15
CA PRO A 7 -14.98 -5.36 31.99
C PRO A 7 -14.04 -5.76 30.83
N ILE A 8 -14.55 -5.63 29.60
CA ILE A 8 -13.77 -5.90 28.40
C ILE A 8 -12.60 -4.91 28.33
N SER A 9 -11.37 -5.42 28.23
CA SER A 9 -10.21 -4.58 27.95
C SER A 9 -10.23 -4.16 26.48
N LYS A 10 -10.09 -2.85 26.21
CA LYS A 10 -9.98 -2.31 24.85
C LYS A 10 -8.78 -2.90 24.09
N THR A 11 -7.75 -3.36 24.78
CA THR A 11 -6.56 -3.97 24.17
C THR A 11 -6.80 -5.36 23.59
N ASN A 12 -7.86 -6.03 24.00
CA ASN A 12 -8.20 -7.37 23.53
C ASN A 12 -9.18 -7.37 22.34
N VAL A 13 -9.63 -6.20 21.91
CA VAL A 13 -10.52 -6.06 20.76
C VAL A 13 -9.72 -6.21 19.46
N VAL A 14 -10.14 -7.11 18.59
CA VAL A 14 -9.54 -7.35 17.28
C VAL A 14 -10.39 -6.69 16.20
N THR A 15 -9.74 -6.05 15.24
CA THR A 15 -10.39 -5.52 14.02
C THR A 15 -9.88 -6.28 12.81
N LEU A 16 -10.81 -6.85 12.06
CA LEU A 16 -10.58 -7.54 10.80
C LEU A 16 -11.20 -6.74 9.66
N ILE A 17 -10.57 -6.78 8.49
CA ILE A 17 -11.06 -6.15 7.26
C ILE A 17 -10.81 -7.05 6.07
N ASN A 18 -11.77 -7.08 5.13
CA ASN A 18 -11.58 -7.69 3.82
C ASN A 18 -12.40 -6.95 2.77
N ARG A 19 -11.92 -6.97 1.53
CA ARG A 19 -12.62 -6.42 0.37
C ARG A 19 -13.73 -7.38 -0.06
N GLU A 20 -14.91 -6.84 -0.37
CA GLU A 20 -16.05 -7.60 -0.86
C GLU A 20 -16.04 -7.68 -2.40
N THR A 21 -16.55 -8.78 -2.96
CA THR A 21 -16.84 -8.91 -4.39
C THR A 21 -18.23 -8.42 -4.74
N THR A 22 -19.19 -8.60 -3.81
CA THR A 22 -20.58 -8.17 -3.95
C THR A 22 -20.94 -7.25 -2.82
N TRP A 23 -21.44 -6.06 -3.11
CA TRP A 23 -21.75 -5.06 -2.12
C TRP A 23 -22.73 -5.54 -1.06
N GLY A 24 -22.32 -5.42 0.18
CA GLY A 24 -23.11 -5.82 1.35
C GLY A 24 -23.14 -7.33 1.60
N THR A 25 -22.20 -8.07 1.01
CA THR A 25 -22.04 -9.52 1.24
C THR A 25 -20.61 -9.77 1.75
N ALA A 26 -20.53 -10.21 3.01
CA ALA A 26 -19.25 -10.53 3.64
C ALA A 26 -18.55 -11.69 2.92
N PRO A 27 -17.25 -11.59 2.61
CA PRO A 27 -16.47 -12.72 2.12
C PRO A 27 -16.46 -13.88 3.12
N THR A 28 -16.58 -15.11 2.62
CA THR A 28 -16.63 -16.33 3.45
C THR A 28 -15.40 -17.22 3.28
N THR A 29 -14.44 -16.82 2.45
CA THR A 29 -13.20 -17.56 2.23
C THR A 29 -12.35 -17.56 3.49
N ALA A 30 -11.97 -18.74 3.97
CA ALA A 30 -11.14 -18.89 5.16
C ALA A 30 -9.78 -18.20 4.98
N SER A 31 -9.28 -17.58 6.05
CA SER A 31 -7.99 -16.87 6.10
C SER A 31 -7.88 -15.68 5.12
N SER A 32 -9.02 -15.13 4.69
CA SER A 32 -9.04 -14.02 3.74
C SER A 32 -8.96 -12.64 4.39
N TYR A 33 -9.35 -12.55 5.67
CA TYR A 33 -9.37 -11.29 6.41
C TYR A 33 -7.97 -10.88 6.89
N LYS A 34 -7.78 -9.56 6.99
CA LYS A 34 -6.56 -8.94 7.48
C LYS A 34 -6.82 -8.34 8.87
N GLN A 35 -5.96 -8.68 9.82
CA GLN A 35 -6.02 -8.12 11.16
C GLN A 35 -5.26 -6.80 11.22
N LEU A 36 -5.96 -5.72 11.58
CA LEU A 36 -5.41 -4.37 11.59
C LEU A 36 -4.95 -3.94 12.98
N ALA A 37 -3.85 -3.16 13.03
CA ALA A 37 -3.56 -2.28 14.15
C ALA A 37 -4.40 -1.00 14.03
N TYR A 38 -5.04 -0.58 15.10
CA TYR A 38 -5.86 0.63 15.12
C TYR A 38 -5.79 1.31 16.49
N ASN A 39 -6.01 2.63 16.49
CA ASN A 39 -6.10 3.44 17.71
C ASN A 39 -7.56 3.63 18.14
N ALA A 40 -8.46 3.74 17.17
CA ALA A 40 -9.89 3.83 17.39
C ALA A 40 -10.67 3.17 16.25
N ASN A 41 -11.69 2.38 16.63
CA ASN A 41 -12.68 1.81 15.73
C ASN A 41 -14.05 1.97 16.38
N SER A 42 -14.87 2.87 15.85
CA SER A 42 -16.24 3.14 16.34
C SER A 42 -17.28 2.90 15.26
N LEU A 43 -16.98 2.06 14.26
CA LEU A 43 -18.01 1.57 13.33
C LEU A 43 -19.16 0.93 14.11
N ALA A 44 -20.35 1.50 13.98
CA ALA A 44 -21.51 1.08 14.73
C ALA A 44 -22.81 1.32 13.96
N ARG A 45 -23.86 0.63 14.39
CA ARG A 45 -25.20 0.95 13.95
C ARG A 45 -25.66 2.21 14.68
N GLN A 46 -25.88 3.28 13.95
CA GLN A 46 -26.51 4.49 14.46
C GLN A 46 -27.96 4.52 13.98
N GLN A 47 -28.89 4.81 14.88
CA GLN A 47 -30.29 4.91 14.56
C GLN A 47 -30.93 6.02 15.40
N THR A 48 -31.59 6.93 14.72
CA THR A 48 -32.27 8.03 15.39
C THR A 48 -33.70 7.61 15.76
N LEU A 49 -34.17 8.08 16.91
CA LEU A 49 -35.54 7.99 17.30
C LEU A 49 -36.21 9.35 17.09
N THR A 50 -37.24 9.40 16.27
CA THR A 50 -37.95 10.64 15.96
C THR A 50 -39.18 10.75 16.86
N PRO A 51 -39.34 11.86 17.60
CA PRO A 51 -40.56 12.10 18.39
C PRO A 51 -41.80 12.15 17.51
N ASN A 52 -42.85 11.53 17.96
CA ASN A 52 -44.15 11.70 17.32
C ASN A 52 -44.72 13.08 17.69
N ALA A 53 -44.92 13.92 16.67
CA ALA A 53 -45.40 15.30 16.81
C ALA A 53 -46.91 15.40 16.88
N GLU A 54 -47.66 14.30 16.97
CA GLU A 54 -49.12 14.33 17.09
C GLU A 54 -49.59 15.05 18.37
N LEU A 55 -50.54 15.93 18.21
CA LEU A 55 -51.24 16.59 19.32
C LEU A 55 -52.23 15.60 19.94
N ARG A 56 -51.88 15.02 21.08
CA ARG A 56 -52.67 13.98 21.75
C ARG A 56 -53.51 14.49 22.93
N GLY A 57 -53.57 15.80 23.12
CA GLY A 57 -54.27 16.38 24.29
C GLY A 57 -53.62 16.03 25.64
N SER A 58 -52.39 15.50 25.63
CA SER A 58 -51.63 15.14 26.82
C SER A 58 -50.22 15.81 26.74
N ARG A 59 -49.69 16.18 27.92
CA ARG A 59 -48.29 16.68 28.04
C ARG A 59 -47.25 15.57 27.96
N MET A 60 -47.66 14.29 27.89
CA MET A 60 -46.73 13.15 27.80
C MET A 60 -46.35 12.91 26.36
N GLN A 61 -45.05 12.66 26.13
CA GLN A 61 -44.53 12.29 24.83
C GLN A 61 -45.08 10.93 24.40
N GLY A 62 -45.51 10.82 23.16
CA GLY A 62 -45.95 9.55 22.56
C GLY A 62 -44.72 8.64 22.24
N ALA A 63 -45.01 7.45 21.78
CA ALA A 63 -43.98 6.52 21.35
C ALA A 63 -43.11 7.13 20.27
N LEU A 64 -41.81 6.93 20.39
CA LEU A 64 -40.84 7.38 19.37
C LEU A 64 -40.91 6.49 18.13
N VAL A 65 -40.78 7.08 16.96
CA VAL A 65 -40.67 6.36 15.68
C VAL A 65 -39.19 6.09 15.39
N VAL A 66 -38.92 4.85 15.05
CA VAL A 66 -37.57 4.43 14.67
C VAL A 66 -37.28 4.95 13.28
N GLY A 67 -36.27 5.82 13.14
CA GLY A 67 -35.81 6.39 11.88
C GLY A 67 -34.86 5.46 11.12
N PRO A 68 -34.35 5.90 9.96
CA PRO A 68 -33.36 5.15 9.19
C PRO A 68 -32.11 4.83 10.00
N LYS A 69 -31.50 3.71 9.71
CA LYS A 69 -30.20 3.36 10.25
C LYS A 69 -29.13 4.15 9.51
N ASN A 70 -28.14 4.68 10.23
CA ASN A 70 -27.00 5.35 9.66
C ASN A 70 -25.71 4.60 10.06
N PRO A 71 -25.50 3.39 9.52
CA PRO A 71 -24.35 2.58 9.88
C PRO A 71 -23.06 3.20 9.38
N GLY A 72 -22.07 3.34 10.26
CA GLY A 72 -20.79 3.91 9.91
C GLY A 72 -19.99 4.32 11.14
N GLY A 73 -18.88 4.99 10.91
CA GLY A 73 -18.03 5.55 11.95
C GLY A 73 -16.56 5.61 11.57
N PRO A 74 -15.75 6.25 12.39
CA PRO A 74 -14.32 6.36 12.17
C PRO A 74 -13.56 5.06 12.45
N LEU A 75 -12.54 4.85 11.61
CA LEU A 75 -11.46 3.91 11.82
C LEU A 75 -10.15 4.70 11.74
N GLN A 76 -9.37 4.66 12.82
CA GLN A 76 -8.13 5.43 12.96
C GLN A 76 -6.98 4.50 13.32
N GLY A 77 -5.81 4.74 12.74
CA GLY A 77 -4.60 4.00 13.05
C GLY A 77 -3.35 4.69 12.54
N TYR A 78 -2.21 4.17 12.97
CA TYR A 78 -0.95 4.57 12.37
C TYR A 78 -0.82 3.96 10.99
N GLN A 79 -0.20 4.71 10.08
CA GLN A 79 0.10 4.20 8.75
C GLN A 79 1.20 3.14 8.83
N THR A 80 0.97 2.00 8.19
CA THR A 80 1.97 0.96 8.00
C THR A 80 2.09 0.63 6.51
N ASP A 81 3.24 0.18 6.09
CA ASP A 81 3.52 -0.19 4.70
C ASP A 81 2.55 -1.26 4.16
N GLN A 82 2.13 -2.19 5.01
CA GLN A 82 1.20 -3.26 4.64
C GLN A 82 -0.25 -2.79 4.50
N THR A 83 -0.71 -1.88 5.37
CA THR A 83 -2.12 -1.45 5.39
C THR A 83 -2.43 -0.33 4.42
N LEU A 84 -1.44 0.47 4.06
CA LEU A 84 -1.64 1.67 3.26
C LEU A 84 -2.24 1.43 1.86
N PRO A 85 -1.80 0.42 1.06
CA PRO A 85 -2.38 0.22 -0.26
C PRO A 85 -3.89 0.01 -0.20
N MET A 86 -4.37 -0.74 0.80
CA MET A 86 -5.80 -0.96 1.02
C MET A 86 -6.53 0.33 1.40
N PHE A 87 -5.99 1.11 2.35
CA PHE A 87 -6.65 2.35 2.79
C PHE A 87 -6.68 3.40 1.68
N TYR A 88 -5.60 3.55 0.93
CA TYR A 88 -5.59 4.48 -0.21
C TYR A 88 -6.50 4.00 -1.34
N GLU A 89 -6.57 2.70 -1.61
CA GLU A 89 -7.52 2.16 -2.57
C GLU A 89 -8.97 2.40 -2.11
N ALA A 90 -9.26 2.18 -0.82
CA ALA A 90 -10.57 2.47 -0.25
C ALA A 90 -10.94 3.96 -0.34
N LEU A 91 -9.95 4.85 -0.29
CA LEU A 91 -10.12 6.30 -0.34
C LEU A 91 -10.16 6.85 -1.77
N TYR A 92 -9.32 6.34 -2.67
CA TYR A 92 -9.16 6.87 -4.03
C TYR A 92 -9.83 6.00 -5.11
N GLY A 93 -10.04 4.73 -4.87
CA GLY A 93 -10.85 3.85 -5.71
C GLY A 93 -10.10 2.99 -6.72
N SER A 94 -8.95 3.41 -7.24
CA SER A 94 -8.22 2.67 -8.26
C SER A 94 -6.84 2.25 -7.75
N ARG A 95 -6.48 0.99 -7.95
CA ARG A 95 -5.15 0.46 -7.65
C ARG A 95 -4.65 -0.42 -8.79
N VAL A 96 -3.44 -0.16 -9.24
CA VAL A 96 -2.68 -1.01 -10.15
C VAL A 96 -1.44 -1.49 -9.43
N THR A 97 -1.21 -2.79 -9.42
CA THR A 97 -0.02 -3.39 -8.78
C THR A 97 0.87 -4.00 -9.84
N VAL A 98 2.15 -3.67 -9.78
CA VAL A 98 3.19 -4.27 -10.59
C VAL A 98 4.32 -4.75 -9.68
N GLU A 99 4.93 -5.86 -10.02
CA GLU A 99 6.14 -6.30 -9.34
C GLU A 99 7.33 -5.42 -9.73
N VAL A 100 8.13 -5.02 -8.75
CA VAL A 100 9.34 -4.21 -8.95
C VAL A 100 10.58 -4.98 -8.49
N GLY A 101 11.68 -4.81 -9.21
CA GLY A 101 13.00 -5.35 -8.85
C GLY A 101 13.39 -6.67 -9.52
N GLY A 102 12.45 -7.36 -10.18
CA GLY A 102 12.74 -8.63 -10.90
C GLY A 102 12.27 -8.64 -12.34
N ALA A 103 11.30 -7.83 -12.66
CA ALA A 103 10.72 -7.79 -14.00
C ALA A 103 11.73 -7.22 -15.03
N GLY A 104 11.95 -7.99 -16.09
CA GLY A 104 12.75 -7.55 -17.23
C GLY A 104 14.25 -7.84 -17.15
N ILE A 105 14.73 -8.57 -16.13
CA ILE A 105 16.12 -9.07 -16.18
C ILE A 105 16.18 -10.20 -17.17
N ALA A 106 16.89 -9.96 -18.26
CA ALA A 106 17.24 -10.96 -19.25
C ALA A 106 18.73 -11.31 -19.14
N LEU A 107 19.09 -12.54 -19.48
CA LEU A 107 20.47 -12.97 -19.56
C LEU A 107 20.81 -13.24 -21.03
N THR A 108 22.00 -12.83 -21.44
CA THR A 108 22.65 -13.29 -22.65
C THR A 108 23.88 -14.10 -22.27
N VAL A 109 24.01 -15.26 -22.88
CA VAL A 109 25.19 -16.14 -22.66
C VAL A 109 25.98 -16.23 -23.95
N THR A 110 27.25 -15.97 -23.86
CA THR A 110 28.18 -16.05 -24.98
C THR A 110 29.46 -16.82 -24.58
N GLN A 111 30.19 -17.30 -25.56
CA GLN A 111 31.51 -17.90 -25.31
C GLN A 111 32.49 -16.82 -24.86
N GLY A 112 33.10 -17.02 -23.71
CA GLY A 112 34.14 -16.14 -23.18
C GLY A 112 35.55 -16.58 -23.60
N ALA A 113 36.56 -15.96 -22.99
CA ALA A 113 37.97 -16.23 -23.34
C ALA A 113 38.44 -17.62 -22.85
N ALA A 114 39.23 -18.29 -23.64
CA ALA A 114 39.96 -19.50 -23.25
C ALA A 114 41.23 -19.09 -22.48
N THR A 115 41.16 -18.92 -21.20
CA THR A 115 42.36 -18.63 -20.38
C THR A 115 42.44 -19.64 -19.25
N GLY A 116 43.36 -20.59 -19.40
CA GLY A 116 43.78 -21.66 -18.46
C GLY A 116 42.98 -21.79 -17.16
N GLY A 117 42.03 -22.71 -17.10
CA GLY A 117 41.20 -22.89 -15.94
C GLY A 117 40.22 -24.04 -16.11
N VAL A 118 39.36 -24.19 -15.12
CA VAL A 118 38.26 -25.17 -15.10
C VAL A 118 37.06 -24.48 -15.76
N TYR A 119 36.32 -25.20 -16.58
CA TYR A 119 35.22 -24.65 -17.40
C TYR A 119 33.96 -25.44 -17.20
N PRO A 120 32.79 -24.86 -17.52
CA PRO A 120 31.54 -25.65 -17.64
C PRO A 120 31.73 -26.82 -18.59
N GLU A 121 31.21 -27.97 -18.24
CA GLU A 121 31.32 -29.18 -19.06
C GLU A 121 30.70 -28.97 -20.44
N SER A 122 31.15 -29.76 -21.42
CA SER A 122 30.62 -29.70 -22.78
C SER A 122 29.12 -30.10 -22.76
N GLY A 123 28.28 -29.28 -23.34
CA GLY A 123 26.83 -29.55 -23.41
C GLY A 123 25.97 -28.30 -23.24
N ALA A 124 24.67 -28.48 -23.31
CA ALA A 124 23.71 -27.41 -23.15
C ALA A 124 23.53 -27.06 -21.67
N HIS A 125 23.74 -25.79 -21.33
CA HIS A 125 23.46 -25.21 -20.01
C HIS A 125 22.39 -24.14 -20.14
N SER A 126 21.50 -24.08 -19.16
CA SER A 126 20.48 -23.04 -19.05
C SER A 126 20.73 -22.21 -17.81
N TYR A 127 20.70 -20.90 -17.95
CA TYR A 127 21.01 -19.92 -16.89
C TYR A 127 19.79 -19.12 -16.50
N VAL A 128 19.66 -18.85 -15.21
CA VAL A 128 18.68 -17.92 -14.66
C VAL A 128 19.34 -17.03 -13.60
N ALA A 129 18.89 -15.79 -13.52
CA ALA A 129 19.28 -14.87 -12.46
C ALA A 129 18.20 -14.83 -11.36
N ILE A 130 18.62 -14.98 -10.13
CA ILE A 130 17.75 -14.77 -8.96
C ILE A 130 18.19 -13.48 -8.27
N VAL A 131 17.25 -12.60 -8.04
CA VAL A 131 17.50 -11.30 -7.42
C VAL A 131 17.18 -11.37 -5.94
N SER A 132 18.00 -10.74 -5.13
CA SER A 132 17.82 -10.68 -3.67
C SER A 132 17.91 -9.25 -3.19
N LYS A 133 17.08 -8.94 -2.20
CA LYS A 133 17.11 -7.67 -1.50
C LYS A 133 18.01 -7.75 -0.28
N GLY A 134 18.90 -6.76 -0.08
CA GLY A 134 19.62 -6.57 1.18
C GLY A 134 20.79 -7.49 1.46
N GLY A 135 21.34 -8.21 0.49
CA GLY A 135 22.68 -8.83 0.58
C GLY A 135 22.91 -9.89 1.66
N SER A 136 21.94 -10.27 2.48
CA SER A 136 22.14 -11.25 3.53
C SER A 136 21.62 -12.63 3.11
N GLY A 137 22.50 -13.52 2.82
CA GLY A 137 22.52 -14.99 2.93
C GLY A 137 21.34 -15.85 2.54
N THR A 138 20.15 -15.36 2.53
CA THR A 138 18.96 -16.04 2.02
C THR A 138 18.52 -15.36 0.75
N ALA A 139 18.98 -15.89 -0.39
CA ALA A 139 18.51 -15.45 -1.69
C ALA A 139 16.99 -15.58 -1.74
N LYS A 140 16.30 -14.46 -1.80
CA LYS A 140 14.85 -14.42 -1.93
C LYS A 140 14.53 -14.29 -3.41
N ARG A 141 13.70 -15.17 -3.89
CA ARG A 141 13.35 -15.27 -5.29
C ARG A 141 12.35 -14.18 -5.68
N THR A 142 12.66 -13.40 -6.71
CA THR A 142 11.75 -12.39 -7.25
C THR A 142 10.88 -12.89 -8.41
N LEU A 143 11.11 -14.10 -8.92
CA LEU A 143 10.31 -14.69 -9.98
C LEU A 143 9.22 -15.58 -9.41
N HIS A 144 7.98 -15.24 -9.70
CA HIS A 144 6.77 -15.66 -8.99
C HIS A 144 6.32 -17.09 -9.16
N THR A 145 6.76 -17.83 -10.13
CA THR A 145 6.31 -19.20 -10.31
C THR A 145 7.46 -20.10 -10.71
N ALA A 146 7.40 -21.33 -10.24
CA ALA A 146 8.31 -22.40 -10.64
C ALA A 146 8.44 -22.59 -12.16
N LEU A 147 7.49 -22.06 -12.91
CA LEU A 147 7.37 -22.21 -14.36
C LEU A 147 7.78 -20.94 -15.15
N ASN A 148 8.05 -19.80 -14.49
CA ASN A 148 8.41 -18.55 -15.15
C ASN A 148 9.92 -18.28 -15.19
N LEU A 149 10.74 -19.30 -15.02
CA LEU A 149 12.15 -19.20 -15.35
C LEU A 149 12.28 -18.99 -16.86
N VAL A 150 12.79 -17.83 -17.28
CA VAL A 150 13.15 -17.60 -18.68
C VAL A 150 14.65 -17.88 -18.82
N PRO A 151 15.04 -19.12 -19.14
CA PRO A 151 16.43 -19.49 -19.18
C PRO A 151 17.10 -18.95 -20.44
N ALA A 152 18.30 -18.42 -20.28
CA ALA A 152 19.21 -18.24 -21.39
C ALA A 152 20.01 -19.54 -21.59
N THR A 153 19.83 -20.20 -22.68
CA THR A 153 20.50 -21.50 -22.97
C THR A 153 21.68 -21.31 -23.90
N PHE A 154 22.79 -21.97 -23.57
CA PHE A 154 23.99 -21.97 -24.38
C PHE A 154 24.63 -23.36 -24.35
N THR A 155 25.21 -23.77 -25.48
CA THR A 155 25.95 -25.04 -25.59
C THR A 155 27.46 -24.77 -25.39
N ALA A 156 27.99 -25.22 -24.27
CA ALA A 156 29.40 -25.09 -23.93
C ALA A 156 30.23 -26.14 -24.67
N ASP A 157 31.46 -25.79 -25.05
CA ASP A 157 32.40 -26.69 -25.67
C ASP A 157 33.35 -27.38 -24.67
N GLY A 158 33.29 -27.00 -23.39
CA GLY A 158 34.14 -27.52 -22.32
C GLY A 158 35.55 -26.92 -22.30
N ALA A 159 35.83 -25.98 -23.19
CA ALA A 159 37.19 -25.39 -23.36
C ALA A 159 37.23 -23.88 -23.08
N HIS A 160 36.07 -23.24 -22.91
CA HIS A 160 35.95 -21.80 -22.69
C HIS A 160 35.04 -21.48 -21.53
N LYS A 161 35.34 -20.36 -20.85
CA LYS A 161 34.40 -19.73 -19.91
C LYS A 161 33.12 -19.33 -20.65
N LEU A 162 32.02 -19.31 -19.93
CA LEU A 162 30.78 -18.73 -20.45
C LEU A 162 30.62 -17.32 -19.90
N HIS A 163 30.53 -16.36 -20.78
CA HIS A 163 30.26 -14.97 -20.43
C HIS A 163 28.75 -14.72 -20.36
N ILE A 164 28.27 -14.42 -19.17
CA ILE A 164 26.88 -14.17 -18.92
C ILE A 164 26.69 -12.66 -18.67
N ALA A 165 26.00 -11.98 -19.57
CA ALA A 165 25.63 -10.58 -19.40
C ALA A 165 24.17 -10.44 -19.01
N ARG A 166 23.93 -9.63 -17.99
CA ARG A 166 22.60 -9.21 -17.58
C ARG A 166 22.15 -8.05 -18.46
N THR A 167 21.11 -8.26 -19.24
CA THR A 167 20.51 -7.26 -20.13
C THR A 167 19.10 -6.94 -19.66
N GLY A 168 18.63 -5.70 -19.89
CA GLY A 168 17.34 -5.25 -19.39
C GLY A 168 17.32 -5.07 -17.87
N GLY A 169 16.32 -4.40 -17.36
CA GLY A 169 16.07 -4.18 -15.94
C GLY A 169 17.20 -3.48 -15.18
N THR A 170 16.90 -2.42 -14.46
CA THR A 170 17.84 -1.79 -13.53
C THR A 170 17.52 -2.30 -12.13
N LEU A 171 18.50 -2.90 -11.47
CA LEU A 171 18.34 -3.28 -10.07
C LEU A 171 18.47 -2.04 -9.18
N PRO A 172 17.59 -1.85 -8.22
CA PRO A 172 17.73 -0.77 -7.23
C PRO A 172 19.05 -0.88 -6.45
N THR A 173 19.55 0.25 -5.97
CA THR A 173 20.76 0.28 -5.12
C THR A 173 20.57 -0.62 -3.90
N GLY A 174 21.57 -1.44 -3.58
CA GLY A 174 21.56 -2.39 -2.46
C GLY A 174 20.87 -3.73 -2.75
N TRP A 175 20.30 -3.90 -3.94
CA TRP A 175 19.90 -5.21 -4.42
C TRP A 175 21.11 -5.99 -4.92
N THR A 176 21.03 -7.31 -4.83
CA THR A 176 22.01 -8.24 -5.33
C THR A 176 21.36 -9.27 -6.25
N TRP A 177 22.14 -9.92 -7.07
CA TRP A 177 21.66 -11.02 -7.88
C TRP A 177 22.61 -12.19 -7.82
N ALA A 178 22.11 -13.38 -8.02
CA ALA A 178 22.88 -14.61 -8.08
C ALA A 178 22.56 -15.36 -9.38
N LEU A 179 23.54 -16.06 -9.90
CA LEU A 179 23.43 -16.82 -11.12
C LEU A 179 23.24 -18.30 -10.77
N TYR A 180 22.23 -18.91 -11.36
CA TYR A 180 21.98 -20.34 -11.26
C TYR A 180 21.99 -20.95 -12.66
N ARG A 181 22.52 -22.16 -12.78
CA ARG A 181 22.50 -22.89 -14.02
C ARG A 181 22.21 -24.37 -13.85
N THR A 182 21.81 -25.01 -14.93
CA THR A 182 21.72 -26.46 -15.00
C THR A 182 23.09 -27.08 -15.23
N ALA A 183 23.28 -28.33 -14.82
CA ALA A 183 24.37 -29.15 -15.31
C ALA A 183 24.20 -29.44 -16.80
N ALA A 184 25.27 -29.86 -17.47
CA ALA A 184 25.24 -30.19 -18.89
C ALA A 184 24.09 -31.19 -19.20
N ALA A 185 23.33 -30.89 -20.26
CA ALA A 185 22.19 -31.70 -20.72
C ALA A 185 21.04 -31.93 -19.72
N ALA A 186 21.03 -31.23 -18.57
CA ALA A 186 19.89 -31.31 -17.64
C ALA A 186 18.68 -30.53 -18.19
N VAL A 187 17.48 -31.02 -17.86
CA VAL A 187 16.23 -30.46 -18.38
C VAL A 187 16.00 -29.06 -17.85
N ALA A 188 15.94 -28.06 -18.72
CA ALA A 188 15.80 -26.65 -18.39
C ALA A 188 14.44 -26.27 -17.77
N THR A 189 13.41 -27.09 -17.94
CA THR A 189 12.08 -26.85 -17.37
C THR A 189 11.92 -27.37 -15.94
N VAL A 190 12.93 -28.07 -15.41
CA VAL A 190 12.93 -28.61 -14.05
C VAL A 190 13.69 -27.69 -13.12
N GLU A 191 13.01 -27.03 -12.23
CA GLU A 191 13.60 -26.06 -11.30
C GLU A 191 14.71 -26.64 -10.42
N ALA A 192 14.54 -27.85 -9.94
CA ALA A 192 15.53 -28.53 -9.09
C ALA A 192 16.89 -28.77 -9.79
N ASN A 193 16.92 -28.68 -11.11
CA ASN A 193 18.15 -28.81 -11.89
C ASN A 193 19.04 -27.55 -11.88
N TYR A 194 18.46 -26.39 -11.49
CA TYR A 194 19.23 -25.17 -11.38
C TYR A 194 19.95 -25.10 -10.05
N LYS A 195 21.24 -24.94 -10.10
CA LYS A 195 22.11 -24.83 -8.93
C LYS A 195 22.96 -23.56 -9.00
N LEU A 196 23.26 -23.01 -7.84
CA LEU A 196 24.04 -21.78 -7.71
C LEU A 196 25.41 -21.94 -8.39
N VAL A 197 25.74 -21.02 -9.28
CA VAL A 197 27.11 -20.86 -9.77
C VAL A 197 27.94 -20.30 -8.63
N THR A 198 28.87 -21.08 -8.09
CA THR A 198 29.69 -20.69 -6.93
C THR A 198 30.45 -19.40 -7.22
N GLY A 199 30.46 -18.49 -6.24
CA GLY A 199 31.04 -17.15 -6.40
C GLY A 199 30.04 -16.07 -6.83
N THR A 200 28.77 -16.43 -7.15
CA THR A 200 27.77 -15.44 -7.58
C THR A 200 26.68 -15.15 -6.54
N ILE A 201 26.87 -15.60 -5.29
CA ILE A 201 25.80 -15.57 -4.25
C ILE A 201 25.20 -14.19 -3.96
N ALA A 202 25.94 -13.12 -4.24
CA ALA A 202 25.51 -11.75 -3.97
C ALA A 202 26.21 -10.75 -4.90
N LEU A 203 26.05 -10.88 -6.21
CA LEU A 203 26.55 -9.89 -7.16
C LEU A 203 25.80 -8.57 -6.96
N ALA A 204 26.54 -7.48 -6.79
CA ALA A 204 25.95 -6.17 -6.56
C ALA A 204 25.11 -5.68 -7.77
N ALA A 205 24.17 -4.79 -7.55
CA ALA A 205 23.28 -4.27 -8.59
C ALA A 205 24.01 -3.64 -9.79
N ASN A 206 25.21 -3.07 -9.57
CA ASN A 206 26.04 -2.49 -10.62
C ASN A 206 26.89 -3.51 -11.40
N VAL A 207 26.96 -4.76 -10.95
CA VAL A 207 27.63 -5.84 -11.70
C VAL A 207 26.67 -6.30 -12.79
N THR A 208 27.05 -6.12 -14.05
CA THR A 208 26.21 -6.42 -15.21
C THR A 208 26.62 -7.69 -15.96
N SER A 209 27.73 -8.30 -15.60
CA SER A 209 28.21 -9.54 -16.22
C SER A 209 29.00 -10.40 -15.26
N TYR A 210 29.11 -11.67 -15.57
CA TYR A 210 29.90 -12.67 -14.85
C TYR A 210 30.47 -13.71 -15.80
N ASP A 211 31.70 -14.11 -15.57
CA ASP A 211 32.34 -15.19 -16.33
C ASP A 211 32.25 -16.49 -15.55
N ASP A 212 31.40 -17.40 -16.00
CA ASP A 212 31.25 -18.71 -15.39
C ASP A 212 32.38 -19.64 -15.82
N ALA A 213 33.19 -20.03 -14.83
CA ALA A 213 34.27 -20.99 -14.95
C ALA A 213 34.04 -22.22 -14.02
N VAL A 214 32.82 -22.43 -13.53
CA VAL A 214 32.50 -23.44 -12.56
C VAL A 214 32.16 -24.76 -13.27
N VAL A 215 32.77 -25.87 -12.86
CA VAL A 215 32.41 -27.21 -13.35
C VAL A 215 31.09 -27.66 -12.71
N ASP A 216 30.38 -28.55 -13.37
CA ASP A 216 29.04 -29.03 -12.90
C ASP A 216 29.11 -29.66 -11.53
N GLY A 217 30.17 -30.40 -11.21
CA GLY A 217 30.35 -31.01 -9.89
C GLY A 217 30.62 -30.01 -8.74
N SER A 218 30.91 -28.75 -9.05
CA SER A 218 31.19 -27.68 -8.08
C SER A 218 30.06 -26.66 -7.95
N LEU A 219 28.91 -26.92 -8.57
CA LEU A 219 27.73 -26.09 -8.40
C LEU A 219 27.22 -26.17 -6.95
N GLY A 220 26.70 -25.06 -6.45
CA GLY A 220 26.22 -24.91 -5.08
C GLY A 220 24.79 -25.43 -4.85
N SER A 221 24.09 -24.77 -3.95
CA SER A 221 22.71 -25.12 -3.58
C SER A 221 21.73 -24.96 -4.75
N ALA A 222 20.61 -25.69 -4.69
CA ALA A 222 19.52 -25.50 -5.62
C ALA A 222 18.92 -24.08 -5.52
N VAL A 223 18.21 -23.66 -6.57
CA VAL A 223 17.40 -22.43 -6.57
C VAL A 223 16.49 -22.45 -5.32
N PRO A 224 16.35 -21.33 -4.59
CA PRO A 224 15.37 -21.19 -3.52
C PRO A 224 13.98 -21.63 -3.97
N SER A 225 13.25 -22.32 -3.11
CA SER A 225 11.95 -22.90 -3.49
C SER A 225 10.91 -21.84 -3.86
N ALA A 226 9.88 -22.24 -4.61
CA ALA A 226 8.78 -21.35 -4.98
C ALA A 226 7.98 -20.86 -3.75
N SER A 227 8.04 -21.58 -2.62
CA SER A 227 7.47 -21.12 -1.35
C SER A 227 8.23 -19.93 -0.74
N ASP A 228 9.48 -19.73 -1.14
CA ASP A 228 10.24 -18.54 -0.80
C ASP A 228 9.96 -17.37 -1.76
N ALA A 229 9.14 -17.62 -2.80
CA ALA A 229 8.63 -16.62 -3.72
C ALA A 229 7.53 -15.82 -3.03
N GLY A 230 7.71 -14.72 -2.56
CA GLY A 230 6.75 -13.85 -1.86
C GLY A 230 7.46 -12.62 -1.35
N TYR A 231 8.69 -12.46 -1.76
CA TYR A 231 9.57 -11.39 -1.36
C TYR A 231 10.03 -10.51 -2.54
N GLY A 232 9.23 -10.47 -3.62
CA GLY A 232 9.28 -9.38 -4.57
C GLY A 232 8.79 -8.12 -3.88
N ASP A 233 9.35 -6.98 -4.22
CA ASP A 233 8.69 -5.73 -3.90
C ASP A 233 7.59 -5.49 -4.94
N TYR A 234 6.47 -4.98 -4.50
CA TYR A 234 5.35 -4.61 -5.34
C TYR A 234 5.15 -3.12 -5.28
N GLN A 235 5.00 -2.52 -6.44
CA GLN A 235 4.59 -1.15 -6.56
C GLN A 235 3.07 -1.10 -6.75
N HIS A 236 2.41 -0.46 -5.82
CA HIS A 236 0.99 -0.16 -5.88
C HIS A 236 0.83 1.30 -6.30
N THR A 237 0.31 1.52 -7.49
CA THR A 237 -0.04 2.86 -7.99
C THR A 237 -1.53 3.06 -7.79
N ILE A 238 -1.90 4.02 -6.97
CA ILE A 238 -3.27 4.29 -6.55
C ILE A 238 -3.65 5.70 -6.99
N THR A 239 -4.74 5.82 -7.72
CA THR A 239 -5.24 7.09 -8.27
C THR A 239 -6.70 7.29 -7.93
N VAL A 240 -7.18 8.53 -8.00
CA VAL A 240 -8.60 8.84 -7.83
C VAL A 240 -9.38 8.23 -9.00
N GLY A 241 -10.22 7.24 -8.69
CA GLY A 241 -11.04 6.50 -9.65
C GLY A 241 -12.51 6.90 -9.59
N ASN A 242 -13.31 6.34 -10.51
CA ASN A 242 -14.73 6.63 -10.61
C ASN A 242 -15.61 5.78 -9.68
N ALA A 243 -15.05 4.75 -9.05
CA ALA A 243 -15.77 3.88 -8.14
C ALA A 243 -14.88 3.47 -6.98
N LEU A 244 -15.45 3.42 -5.79
CA LEU A 244 -14.76 2.97 -4.59
C LEU A 244 -15.03 1.49 -4.34
N PRO A 245 -14.02 0.73 -3.92
CA PRO A 245 -14.20 -0.62 -3.41
C PRO A 245 -14.99 -0.59 -2.10
N PHE A 246 -15.61 -1.70 -1.81
CA PHE A 246 -16.38 -1.89 -0.59
C PHE A 246 -15.82 -3.04 0.24
N TYR A 247 -15.98 -2.94 1.55
CA TYR A 247 -15.32 -3.80 2.51
C TYR A 247 -16.29 -4.31 3.57
N THR A 248 -15.97 -5.48 4.12
CA THR A 248 -16.47 -5.92 5.41
C THR A 248 -15.46 -5.59 6.49
N VAL A 249 -15.91 -4.92 7.54
CA VAL A 249 -15.10 -4.63 8.73
C VAL A 249 -15.75 -5.31 9.92
N GLU A 250 -15.01 -6.20 10.58
CA GLU A 250 -15.46 -6.88 11.79
C GLU A 250 -14.66 -6.41 13.00
N ARG A 251 -15.35 -6.22 14.11
CA ARG A 251 -14.75 -5.96 15.41
C ARG A 251 -15.20 -7.01 16.40
N SER A 252 -14.24 -7.75 16.97
CA SER A 252 -14.53 -8.72 18.01
C SER A 252 -14.62 -8.06 19.39
N LEU A 253 -15.58 -8.49 20.20
CA LEU A 253 -15.74 -8.08 21.58
C LEU A 253 -15.59 -9.33 22.46
N PRO A 254 -14.39 -9.58 23.02
CA PRO A 254 -14.16 -10.75 23.87
C PRO A 254 -14.73 -10.47 25.26
N TYR A 255 -15.82 -11.14 25.62
CA TYR A 255 -16.37 -11.09 26.96
C TYR A 255 -15.70 -12.15 27.84
N PRO A 256 -15.00 -11.78 28.92
CA PRO A 256 -14.43 -12.75 29.84
C PRO A 256 -15.52 -13.65 30.45
N GLY A 257 -15.38 -14.96 30.25
CA GLY A 257 -16.32 -15.96 30.78
C GLY A 257 -17.64 -16.08 30.02
N ASP A 258 -17.79 -15.45 28.86
CA ASP A 258 -18.99 -15.51 28.03
C ASP A 258 -18.66 -15.69 26.55
N THR A 259 -19.69 -15.85 25.72
CA THR A 259 -19.54 -16.02 24.27
C THR A 259 -19.08 -14.72 23.62
N GLN A 260 -18.03 -14.79 22.82
CA GLN A 260 -17.51 -13.67 22.05
C GLN A 260 -18.58 -13.10 21.10
N GLN A 261 -18.68 -11.79 21.04
CA GLN A 261 -19.56 -11.11 20.11
C GLN A 261 -18.75 -10.37 19.05
N PHE A 262 -19.34 -10.27 17.86
CA PHE A 262 -18.77 -9.61 16.70
C PHE A 262 -19.70 -8.51 16.20
N ILE A 263 -19.15 -7.32 15.98
CA ILE A 263 -19.85 -6.23 15.30
C ILE A 263 -19.32 -6.21 13.87
N GLN A 264 -20.21 -6.44 12.91
CA GLN A 264 -19.91 -6.62 11.50
C GLN A 264 -20.53 -5.49 10.68
N ALA A 265 -19.70 -4.65 10.08
CA ALA A 265 -20.09 -3.63 9.11
C ALA A 265 -19.86 -4.16 7.70
N VAL A 266 -20.92 -4.32 6.93
CA VAL A 266 -20.91 -4.94 5.59
C VAL A 266 -21.26 -3.87 4.55
N GLY A 267 -20.64 -3.94 3.37
CA GLY A 267 -20.78 -2.94 2.32
C GLY A 267 -20.21 -1.58 2.73
N ALA A 268 -19.11 -1.59 3.48
CA ALA A 268 -18.49 -0.37 3.96
C ALA A 268 -17.63 0.29 2.87
N LYS A 269 -17.86 1.59 2.62
CA LYS A 269 -17.03 2.45 1.76
C LYS A 269 -16.41 3.58 2.58
N CYS A 270 -15.22 4.00 2.21
CA CYS A 270 -14.55 5.13 2.85
C CYS A 270 -15.12 6.45 2.32
N ASP A 271 -15.78 7.21 3.19
CA ASP A 271 -16.36 8.52 2.83
C ASP A 271 -15.32 9.64 2.89
N THR A 272 -14.57 9.71 3.98
CA THR A 272 -13.53 10.72 4.14
C THR A 272 -12.25 10.09 4.69
N GLY A 273 -11.11 10.65 4.29
CA GLY A 273 -9.80 10.29 4.83
C GLY A 273 -8.97 11.52 5.11
N LYS A 274 -8.31 11.53 6.28
CA LYS A 274 -7.39 12.57 6.69
C LYS A 274 -6.05 11.95 7.01
N ILE A 275 -5.02 12.42 6.34
CA ILE A 275 -3.65 11.95 6.48
C ILE A 275 -2.82 13.11 7.02
N GLN A 276 -2.25 12.94 8.21
CA GLN A 276 -1.40 13.95 8.84
C GLN A 276 0.06 13.51 8.81
N MET A 277 0.87 14.30 8.11
CA MET A 277 2.32 14.15 8.03
C MET A 277 2.96 15.21 8.90
N LYS A 278 3.66 14.80 9.94
CA LYS A 278 4.32 15.69 10.91
C LYS A 278 5.82 15.49 10.84
N SER A 279 6.59 16.52 11.09
CA SER A 279 8.06 16.41 11.15
C SER A 279 8.54 15.49 12.29
N THR A 280 7.71 15.29 13.31
CA THR A 280 7.99 14.42 14.46
C THR A 280 6.80 13.51 14.74
N GLY A 281 7.08 12.27 15.18
CA GLY A 281 6.04 11.28 15.50
C GLY A 281 5.55 10.47 14.32
N TYR A 282 4.64 9.55 14.59
CA TYR A 282 4.03 8.68 13.56
C TYR A 282 2.97 9.44 12.77
N PHE A 283 2.78 9.00 11.53
CA PHE A 283 1.71 9.53 10.70
C PHE A 283 0.38 8.88 11.07
N ASP A 284 -0.61 9.72 11.28
CA ASP A 284 -1.97 9.29 11.58
C ASP A 284 -2.80 9.21 10.30
N LEU A 285 -3.54 8.13 10.18
CA LEU A 285 -4.61 7.99 9.19
C LEU A 285 -5.93 7.94 9.93
N GLN A 286 -6.77 8.91 9.66
CA GLN A 286 -8.14 8.97 10.15
C GLN A 286 -9.08 8.78 8.96
N SER A 287 -9.89 7.74 8.99
CA SER A 287 -10.87 7.47 7.94
C SER A 287 -12.26 7.36 8.53
N ASN A 288 -13.25 7.90 7.83
CA ASN A 288 -14.65 7.73 8.20
C ASN A 288 -15.34 6.85 7.17
N TRP A 289 -16.02 5.83 7.65
CA TRP A 289 -16.63 4.80 6.83
C TRP A 289 -18.15 4.83 6.96
N LEU A 290 -18.82 4.59 5.85
CA LEU A 290 -20.26 4.37 5.79
C LEU A 290 -20.49 2.95 5.31
N ALA A 291 -21.43 2.26 5.93
CA ALA A 291 -21.74 0.88 5.58
C ALA A 291 -23.18 0.74 5.07
N LYS A 292 -23.45 -0.34 4.36
CA LYS A 292 -24.82 -0.75 4.02
C LYS A 292 -25.60 -1.08 5.29
N LYS A 293 -25.01 -1.95 6.09
CA LYS A 293 -25.59 -2.38 7.38
C LYS A 293 -24.50 -2.70 8.39
N VAL A 294 -24.86 -2.61 9.67
CA VAL A 294 -24.06 -3.12 10.78
C VAL A 294 -24.91 -4.10 11.59
N THR A 295 -24.38 -5.30 11.78
CA THR A 295 -25.03 -6.38 12.54
C THR A 295 -24.17 -6.81 13.72
N THR A 296 -24.79 -7.42 14.71
CA THR A 296 -24.09 -8.11 15.81
C THR A 296 -24.30 -9.61 15.63
N SER A 297 -23.24 -10.37 15.72
CA SER A 297 -23.22 -11.83 15.54
C SER A 297 -22.46 -12.50 16.68
N LEU A 298 -22.77 -13.75 16.94
CA LEU A 298 -21.99 -14.65 17.80
C LEU A 298 -20.96 -15.46 16.98
N THR A 299 -20.96 -15.31 15.66
CA THR A 299 -20.07 -16.00 14.76
C THR A 299 -19.26 -14.96 13.99
N SER A 300 -17.93 -15.13 13.92
CA SER A 300 -17.05 -14.33 13.09
C SER A 300 -17.31 -14.58 11.59
N VAL A 301 -17.09 -13.57 10.77
CA VAL A 301 -17.05 -13.72 9.30
C VAL A 301 -15.77 -14.45 8.85
N GLU A 302 -14.68 -14.35 9.61
CA GLU A 302 -13.45 -15.08 9.35
C GLU A 302 -13.52 -16.48 9.94
N THR A 303 -13.34 -17.50 9.11
CA THR A 303 -13.40 -18.91 9.51
C THR A 303 -12.04 -19.58 9.61
N GLY A 304 -10.97 -18.88 9.23
CA GLY A 304 -9.59 -19.36 9.28
C GLY A 304 -8.70 -18.50 10.17
N THR A 305 -7.43 -18.46 9.85
CA THR A 305 -6.45 -17.59 10.53
C THR A 305 -6.24 -16.33 9.69
N PRO A 306 -6.61 -15.15 10.17
CA PRO A 306 -6.43 -13.91 9.43
C PRO A 306 -4.95 -13.58 9.24
N SER A 307 -4.60 -12.92 8.14
CA SER A 307 -3.26 -12.37 7.95
C SER A 307 -3.01 -11.24 8.95
N ASP A 308 -1.87 -11.28 9.63
CA ASP A 308 -1.55 -10.31 10.67
C ASP A 308 -0.78 -9.10 10.14
N TRP A 309 -1.48 -7.99 9.92
CA TRP A 309 -0.91 -6.73 9.47
C TRP A 309 -0.68 -5.71 10.59
N ARG A 310 -0.76 -6.14 11.85
CA ARG A 310 -0.54 -5.25 13.02
C ARG A 310 0.90 -4.80 13.16
N PHE A 311 1.84 -5.57 12.61
CA PHE A 311 3.28 -5.39 12.81
C PHE A 311 3.98 -4.80 11.59
N GLY A 312 3.25 -4.31 10.60
CA GLY A 312 3.83 -3.57 9.47
C GLY A 312 4.68 -2.38 9.94
N GLU A 313 5.62 -1.99 9.11
CA GLU A 313 6.49 -0.85 9.38
C GLU A 313 5.68 0.45 9.45
N LYS A 314 5.78 1.16 10.58
CA LYS A 314 5.04 2.41 10.80
C LYS A 314 5.80 3.59 10.23
N ILE A 315 5.09 4.47 9.55
CA ILE A 315 5.65 5.67 8.95
C ILE A 315 5.74 6.78 9.98
N HIS A 316 6.86 7.47 9.99
CA HIS A 316 7.08 8.62 10.88
C HIS A 316 7.89 9.73 10.19
N GLY A 317 7.83 10.92 10.76
CA GLY A 317 8.41 12.15 10.17
C GLY A 317 9.90 12.09 9.86
N ALA A 318 10.69 11.33 10.62
CA ALA A 318 12.12 11.17 10.36
C ALA A 318 12.45 10.40 9.07
N MET A 319 11.46 9.75 8.44
CA MET A 319 11.63 9.06 7.16
C MET A 319 11.59 10.02 5.95
N ILE A 320 11.27 11.29 6.16
CA ILE A 320 11.32 12.31 5.12
C ILE A 320 12.73 12.91 5.13
N GLY A 321 13.54 12.53 4.16
CA GLY A 321 14.89 13.07 4.00
C GLY A 321 14.92 14.42 3.29
N SER A 322 16.09 15.03 3.26
CA SER A 322 16.34 16.23 2.46
C SER A 322 16.11 15.94 0.98
N GLY A 323 15.35 16.81 0.30
CA GLY A 323 15.01 16.67 -1.12
C GLY A 323 13.87 15.70 -1.43
N MET A 324 13.22 15.12 -0.42
CA MET A 324 12.08 14.24 -0.61
C MET A 324 10.75 14.97 -0.77
N VAL A 325 10.68 16.26 -0.46
CA VAL A 325 9.56 17.13 -0.79
C VAL A 325 9.91 17.95 -2.02
N LEU A 326 9.12 17.81 -3.06
CA LEU A 326 9.32 18.47 -4.35
C LEU A 326 8.10 19.29 -4.70
N VAL A 327 8.31 20.46 -5.30
CA VAL A 327 7.26 21.30 -5.88
C VAL A 327 7.66 21.80 -7.25
N GLY A 328 6.66 22.12 -8.08
CA GLY A 328 6.86 22.70 -9.39
C GLY A 328 5.53 23.07 -10.04
N GLU A 329 5.57 23.87 -11.08
CA GLU A 329 4.37 24.22 -11.83
C GLU A 329 3.84 22.99 -12.59
N ALA A 330 2.51 22.83 -12.61
CA ALA A 330 1.86 21.72 -13.31
C ALA A 330 2.16 21.72 -14.83
N THR A 331 2.34 22.87 -15.43
CA THR A 331 2.72 23.02 -16.84
C THR A 331 4.06 22.39 -17.19
N SER A 332 4.97 22.29 -16.22
CA SER A 332 6.29 21.66 -16.39
C SER A 332 6.25 20.14 -16.14
N GLY A 333 5.13 19.62 -15.70
CA GLY A 333 4.95 18.23 -15.34
C GLY A 333 5.88 17.76 -14.20
N VAL A 334 5.88 16.46 -13.94
CA VAL A 334 6.70 15.88 -12.86
C VAL A 334 8.21 15.97 -13.10
N GLY A 335 8.64 16.21 -14.34
CA GLY A 335 10.06 16.40 -14.67
C GLY A 335 10.61 17.77 -14.25
N GLY A 336 9.74 18.76 -14.01
CA GLY A 336 10.13 20.10 -13.58
C GLY A 336 10.14 20.31 -12.05
N LEU A 337 9.95 19.24 -11.28
CA LEU A 337 9.90 19.34 -9.83
C LEU A 337 11.27 19.63 -9.24
N THR A 338 11.31 20.54 -8.27
CA THR A 338 12.51 20.95 -7.55
C THR A 338 12.35 20.68 -6.05
N ALA A 339 13.48 20.42 -5.36
CA ALA A 339 13.49 20.16 -3.93
C ALA A 339 12.97 21.38 -3.15
N PHE A 340 12.02 21.13 -2.26
CA PHE A 340 11.36 22.17 -1.48
C PHE A 340 11.21 21.77 0.00
N GLY A 341 12.27 21.91 0.77
CA GLY A 341 12.32 21.50 2.17
C GLY A 341 11.74 22.51 3.15
N LYS A 342 10.64 23.18 2.82
CA LYS A 342 10.09 24.27 3.60
C LYS A 342 8.85 23.91 4.42
N PHE A 343 8.25 22.76 4.15
CA PHE A 343 7.08 22.29 4.88
C PHE A 343 7.47 21.83 6.30
N MET A 344 6.72 22.27 7.29
CA MET A 344 6.83 21.83 8.68
C MET A 344 5.85 20.69 8.99
N ASP A 345 4.68 20.74 8.38
CA ASP A 345 3.65 19.71 8.40
C ASP A 345 2.84 19.76 7.11
N LEU A 346 2.17 18.67 6.83
CA LEU A 346 1.22 18.54 5.73
C LEU A 346 0.03 17.69 6.18
N THR A 347 -1.15 18.15 5.86
CA THR A 347 -2.38 17.40 6.07
C THR A 347 -3.12 17.29 4.74
N ILE A 348 -3.49 16.07 4.39
CA ILE A 348 -4.31 15.75 3.24
C ILE A 348 -5.68 15.39 3.75
N ASP A 349 -6.68 16.14 3.35
CA ASP A 349 -8.09 15.82 3.58
C ASP A 349 -8.71 15.43 2.23
N HIS A 350 -9.28 14.23 2.16
CA HIS A 350 -9.99 13.73 0.98
C HIS A 350 -11.41 13.37 1.36
N ASN A 351 -12.38 13.79 0.54
CA ASN A 351 -13.78 13.54 0.76
C ASN A 351 -14.42 13.02 -0.54
N ASN A 352 -14.95 11.81 -0.47
CA ASN A 352 -15.63 11.16 -1.60
C ASN A 352 -17.09 11.60 -1.76
N ASN A 353 -17.61 12.40 -0.82
CA ASN A 353 -18.97 12.93 -0.85
C ASN A 353 -20.00 11.82 -1.15
N LEU A 354 -19.96 10.70 -0.43
CA LEU A 354 -20.89 9.61 -0.66
C LEU A 354 -22.33 10.05 -0.39
N ASP A 355 -23.25 9.67 -1.29
CA ASP A 355 -24.67 9.88 -1.05
C ASP A 355 -25.14 9.02 0.14
N LYS A 356 -25.69 9.69 1.14
CA LYS A 356 -26.13 9.10 2.42
C LYS A 356 -27.63 8.93 2.50
N THR A 357 -28.37 9.25 1.46
CA THR A 357 -29.84 9.45 1.51
C THR A 357 -30.63 8.29 0.94
N ASP A 358 -29.98 7.33 0.28
CA ASP A 358 -30.68 6.18 -0.33
C ASP A 358 -31.12 5.14 0.71
N TYR A 359 -32.39 5.16 1.06
CA TYR A 359 -33.05 4.21 1.96
C TYR A 359 -34.33 3.65 1.30
N PRO A 360 -34.22 2.55 0.53
CA PRO A 360 -35.37 1.97 -0.15
C PRO A 360 -36.43 1.45 0.82
N LEU A 361 -37.68 1.53 0.41
CA LEU A 361 -38.76 0.89 1.14
C LEU A 361 -38.58 -0.64 1.11
N GLY A 362 -38.69 -1.27 2.27
CA GLY A 362 -38.56 -2.72 2.41
C GLY A 362 -37.18 -3.18 2.93
N GLU A 363 -36.16 -2.35 2.91
CA GLU A 363 -34.80 -2.68 3.42
C GLU A 363 -34.66 -2.47 4.95
N GLN A 364 -35.76 -2.36 5.67
CA GLN A 364 -35.81 -2.19 7.14
C GLN A 364 -34.92 -1.05 7.67
N GLY A 365 -34.73 0.00 6.86
CA GLY A 365 -33.91 1.16 7.17
C GLY A 365 -32.40 0.95 6.92
N ASP A 366 -31.99 -0.15 6.31
CA ASP A 366 -30.64 -0.31 5.76
C ASP A 366 -30.51 0.50 4.47
N ARG A 367 -29.25 0.80 4.07
CA ARG A 367 -29.01 1.60 2.85
C ARG A 367 -29.18 0.75 1.58
N GLY A 368 -29.76 1.34 0.55
CA GLY A 368 -29.89 0.76 -0.78
C GLY A 368 -28.61 0.88 -1.59
N SER A 369 -27.92 2.02 -1.49
CA SER A 369 -26.63 2.26 -2.15
C SER A 369 -25.76 3.26 -1.37
N LEU A 370 -24.50 3.37 -1.79
CA LEU A 370 -23.57 4.43 -1.42
C LEU A 370 -22.90 4.90 -2.71
N THR A 371 -23.56 5.85 -3.37
CA THR A 371 -23.11 6.39 -4.65
C THR A 371 -22.04 7.45 -4.42
N GLU A 372 -20.96 7.38 -5.16
CA GLU A 372 -19.88 8.33 -5.16
C GLU A 372 -20.31 9.61 -5.92
N LEU A 373 -20.11 10.75 -5.29
CA LEU A 373 -20.27 12.06 -5.92
C LEU A 373 -18.88 12.62 -6.28
N GLN A 374 -18.79 13.93 -6.46
CA GLN A 374 -17.52 14.58 -6.77
C GLN A 374 -16.54 14.47 -5.61
N ALA A 375 -15.39 13.84 -5.83
CA ALA A 375 -14.31 13.78 -4.85
C ALA A 375 -13.63 15.15 -4.70
N ILE A 376 -13.38 15.54 -3.47
CA ILE A 376 -12.70 16.79 -3.11
C ILE A 376 -11.46 16.46 -2.31
N SER A 377 -10.30 16.93 -2.75
CA SER A 377 -9.05 16.85 -2.01
C SER A 377 -8.59 18.24 -1.60
N THR A 378 -8.13 18.37 -0.37
CA THR A 378 -7.53 19.59 0.14
C THR A 378 -6.22 19.25 0.82
N VAL A 379 -5.18 20.00 0.52
CA VAL A 379 -3.87 19.90 1.16
C VAL A 379 -3.65 21.15 1.98
N THR A 380 -3.48 20.99 3.28
CA THR A 380 -3.17 22.09 4.20
C THR A 380 -1.84 21.85 4.87
N GLY A 381 -1.19 22.89 5.32
CA GLY A 381 0.07 22.72 6.05
C GLY A 381 0.66 24.04 6.51
N THR A 382 1.81 23.90 7.16
CA THR A 382 2.59 25.03 7.65
C THR A 382 3.90 25.11 6.87
N LEU A 383 4.18 26.29 6.32
CA LEU A 383 5.37 26.58 5.55
C LEU A 383 6.31 27.48 6.37
N LYS A 384 7.59 27.15 6.41
CA LYS A 384 8.63 28.02 6.94
C LYS A 384 9.05 29.02 5.85
N ILE A 385 8.90 30.30 6.13
CA ILE A 385 9.33 31.38 5.23
C ILE A 385 10.81 31.67 5.51
N SER A 386 11.68 31.06 4.74
CA SER A 386 13.13 31.20 4.90
C SER A 386 13.80 31.95 3.74
N ASP A 387 13.09 32.09 2.62
CA ASP A 387 13.60 32.71 1.41
C ASP A 387 12.45 33.12 0.46
N GLN A 388 12.82 33.71 -0.66
CA GLN A 388 11.89 34.15 -1.68
C GLN A 388 11.12 32.99 -2.35
N ALA A 389 11.69 31.79 -2.42
CA ALA A 389 11.01 30.65 -3.02
C ALA A 389 9.78 30.21 -2.20
N ALA A 390 9.87 30.27 -0.86
CA ALA A 390 8.73 29.99 0.02
C ALA A 390 7.62 31.03 -0.13
N LEU A 391 7.97 32.30 -0.28
CA LEU A 391 7.00 33.37 -0.54
C LEU A 391 6.36 33.22 -1.93
N ALA A 392 7.18 32.95 -2.95
CA ALA A 392 6.70 32.74 -4.31
C ALA A 392 5.73 31.56 -4.41
N PHE A 393 5.96 30.48 -3.65
CA PHE A 393 5.02 29.36 -3.57
C PHE A 393 3.64 29.80 -3.04
N LEU A 394 3.60 30.54 -1.93
CA LEU A 394 2.34 31.05 -1.36
C LEU A 394 1.59 32.02 -2.29
N GLN A 395 2.33 32.75 -3.12
CA GLN A 395 1.78 33.75 -4.04
C GLN A 395 1.59 33.18 -5.46
N SER A 396 1.80 31.88 -5.68
CA SER A 396 1.75 31.25 -7.01
C SER A 396 0.34 31.15 -7.61
N ALA A 397 -0.70 31.45 -6.85
CA ALA A 397 -2.05 31.49 -7.41
C ALA A 397 -2.19 32.55 -8.53
N PRO A 398 -2.87 32.24 -9.65
CA PRO A 398 -3.70 31.04 -9.89
C PRO A 398 -2.97 29.87 -10.56
N THR A 399 -1.66 29.86 -10.61
CA THR A 399 -0.87 28.79 -11.26
C THR A 399 -1.02 27.48 -10.50
N LEU A 400 -1.36 26.41 -11.22
CA LEU A 400 -1.43 25.07 -10.64
C LEU A 400 -0.02 24.58 -10.27
N GLN A 401 0.13 24.07 -9.08
CA GLN A 401 1.36 23.49 -8.57
C GLN A 401 1.25 21.97 -8.48
N ILE A 402 2.37 21.28 -8.66
CA ILE A 402 2.52 19.88 -8.29
C ILE A 402 3.24 19.82 -6.95
N VAL A 403 2.69 19.07 -6.02
CA VAL A 403 3.34 18.77 -4.73
C VAL A 403 3.58 17.27 -4.64
N ARG A 404 4.85 16.89 -4.46
CA ARG A 404 5.24 15.50 -4.28
C ARG A 404 5.98 15.33 -2.96
N VAL A 405 5.58 14.34 -2.17
CA VAL A 405 6.22 13.98 -0.92
C VAL A 405 6.60 12.51 -0.97
N THR A 406 7.87 12.20 -0.77
CA THR A 406 8.38 10.83 -0.77
C THR A 406 8.91 10.47 0.61
N HIS A 407 8.53 9.30 1.10
CA HIS A 407 9.02 8.70 2.33
C HIS A 407 9.75 7.40 2.00
N SER A 408 11.00 7.28 2.44
CA SER A 408 11.73 6.02 2.39
C SER A 408 11.54 5.30 3.72
N LEU A 409 11.13 4.05 3.66
CA LEU A 409 10.96 3.22 4.84
C LEU A 409 12.31 2.64 5.29
N ALA A 410 12.40 2.18 6.55
CA ALA A 410 13.61 1.56 7.07
C ALA A 410 13.89 0.22 6.37
N THR A 411 12.83 -0.50 6.00
CA THR A 411 12.96 -1.65 5.12
C THR A 411 13.45 -1.18 3.76
N PHE A 412 14.62 -1.67 3.39
CA PHE A 412 15.30 -1.25 2.17
C PHE A 412 14.42 -1.42 0.92
N GLY A 413 14.32 -0.35 0.10
CA GLY A 413 13.53 -0.31 -1.13
C GLY A 413 12.04 -0.03 -0.93
N HIS A 414 11.51 -0.12 0.30
CA HIS A 414 10.14 0.29 0.56
C HIS A 414 10.03 1.81 0.58
N SER A 415 8.97 2.33 0.00
CA SER A 415 8.75 3.78 -0.07
C SER A 415 7.27 4.10 -0.26
N ILE A 416 6.92 5.33 0.08
CA ILE A 416 5.60 5.88 -0.20
C ILE A 416 5.81 7.25 -0.83
N GLN A 417 5.16 7.46 -1.96
CA GLN A 417 5.20 8.73 -2.68
C GLN A 417 3.79 9.23 -2.90
N HIS A 418 3.50 10.42 -2.39
CA HIS A 418 2.27 11.15 -2.65
C HIS A 418 2.54 12.22 -3.71
N THR A 419 1.76 12.26 -4.76
CA THR A 419 1.82 13.28 -5.80
C THR A 419 0.45 13.91 -5.98
N PHE A 420 0.35 15.20 -5.82
CA PHE A 420 -0.80 16.02 -6.16
C PHE A 420 -0.46 16.77 -7.44
N TYR A 421 -1.14 16.43 -8.52
CA TYR A 421 -0.83 16.92 -9.87
C TYR A 421 -1.37 18.32 -10.16
N GLY A 422 -2.47 18.69 -9.51
CA GLY A 422 -3.06 20.00 -9.62
C GLY A 422 -3.40 20.57 -8.24
N CYS A 423 -2.52 21.36 -7.66
CA CYS A 423 -2.76 22.09 -6.43
C CYS A 423 -3.00 23.57 -6.77
N GLN A 424 -4.21 24.05 -6.56
CA GLN A 424 -4.54 25.48 -6.63
C GLN A 424 -4.47 26.05 -5.21
N LEU A 425 -3.52 26.93 -4.97
CA LEU A 425 -3.34 27.55 -3.66
C LEU A 425 -4.31 28.71 -3.48
N ASP A 426 -4.80 28.85 -2.25
CA ASP A 426 -5.41 30.10 -1.81
C ASP A 426 -4.31 31.16 -1.66
N PRO A 427 -4.43 32.32 -2.34
CA PRO A 427 -3.43 33.39 -2.21
C PRO A 427 -3.33 33.85 -0.75
N MET A 428 -2.14 33.83 -0.20
CA MET A 428 -1.94 34.22 1.19
C MET A 428 -0.62 34.97 1.37
N ASP A 429 -0.68 36.08 2.10
CA ASP A 429 0.50 36.77 2.58
C ASP A 429 0.84 36.31 4.00
N PRO A 430 2.12 36.06 4.29
CA PRO A 430 2.54 35.63 5.63
C PRO A 430 2.26 36.73 6.65
N GLN A 431 1.61 36.35 7.75
CA GLN A 431 1.33 37.25 8.87
C GLN A 431 2.52 37.29 9.81
N VAL A 432 3.02 38.46 10.14
CA VAL A 432 4.13 38.66 11.09
C VAL A 432 3.55 38.96 12.47
N SER A 433 3.70 38.01 13.40
CA SER A 433 3.28 38.21 14.80
C SER A 433 4.33 37.68 15.78
N GLY A 434 4.78 38.51 16.68
CA GLY A 434 5.72 38.14 17.74
C GLY A 434 7.16 37.88 17.30
N GLN A 435 7.96 37.30 18.21
CA GLN A 435 9.33 36.88 17.94
C GLN A 435 9.39 35.41 17.61
N GLY A 436 10.12 35.03 16.55
CA GLY A 436 10.29 33.63 16.18
C GLY A 436 10.56 33.44 14.69
N ILE A 437 10.51 32.18 14.26
CA ILE A 437 10.63 31.83 12.84
C ILE A 437 9.34 32.26 12.14
N LEU A 438 9.46 32.98 11.02
CA LEU A 438 8.31 33.33 10.21
C LEU A 438 7.74 32.07 9.55
N THR A 439 6.48 31.76 9.86
CA THR A 439 5.73 30.67 9.27
C THR A 439 4.41 31.16 8.69
N ALA A 440 3.90 30.48 7.69
CA ALA A 440 2.58 30.71 7.14
C ALA A 440 1.84 29.40 6.96
N GLY A 441 0.58 29.37 7.36
CA GLY A 441 -0.33 28.28 6.96
C GLY A 441 -0.67 28.43 5.47
N PHE A 442 -0.95 27.34 4.78
CA PHE A 442 -1.47 27.37 3.42
C PHE A 442 -2.60 26.35 3.26
N THR A 443 -3.46 26.64 2.28
CA THR A 443 -4.49 25.73 1.80
C THR A 443 -4.35 25.59 0.30
N ALA A 444 -4.34 24.38 -0.19
CA ALA A 444 -4.33 24.06 -1.61
C ALA A 444 -5.48 23.12 -1.92
N HIS A 445 -6.24 23.46 -2.93
CA HIS A 445 -7.34 22.64 -3.44
C HIS A 445 -6.81 21.73 -4.54
N GLY A 446 -7.01 20.41 -4.37
CA GLY A 446 -6.66 19.44 -5.39
C GLY A 446 -7.67 19.52 -6.55
N VAL A 447 -7.19 19.83 -7.72
CA VAL A 447 -7.97 19.85 -8.96
C VAL A 447 -7.37 18.86 -9.95
N GLN A 448 -8.16 18.44 -10.92
CA GLN A 448 -7.67 17.58 -11.98
C GLN A 448 -6.68 18.39 -12.85
N ASP A 449 -5.46 17.88 -12.98
CA ASP A 449 -4.48 18.44 -13.90
C ASP A 449 -4.89 18.17 -15.36
N PRO A 450 -5.03 19.18 -16.20
CA PRO A 450 -5.48 18.99 -17.58
C PRO A 450 -4.48 18.21 -18.45
N THR A 451 -3.22 18.11 -18.05
CA THR A 451 -2.18 17.43 -18.82
C THR A 451 -2.15 15.93 -18.51
N SER A 452 -2.12 15.56 -17.24
CA SER A 452 -2.07 14.16 -16.82
C SER A 452 -3.46 13.53 -16.67
N GLY A 453 -4.50 14.34 -16.52
CA GLY A 453 -5.84 13.88 -16.18
C GLY A 453 -6.00 13.42 -14.73
N LEU A 454 -4.96 13.52 -13.92
CA LEU A 454 -4.91 13.06 -12.53
C LEU A 454 -5.11 14.22 -11.56
N GLN A 455 -5.76 13.97 -10.44
CA GLN A 455 -5.82 14.86 -9.29
C GLN A 455 -4.73 14.51 -8.28
N ALA A 456 -4.69 13.25 -7.88
CA ALA A 456 -3.73 12.73 -6.91
C ALA A 456 -3.35 11.30 -7.27
N GLU A 457 -2.12 10.95 -6.90
CA GLU A 457 -1.57 9.61 -7.03
C GLU A 457 -0.76 9.28 -5.79
N VAL A 458 -0.88 8.04 -5.33
CA VAL A 458 -0.03 7.49 -4.30
C VAL A 458 0.67 6.25 -4.86
N VAL A 459 1.98 6.25 -4.83
CA VAL A 459 2.81 5.10 -5.21
C VAL A 459 3.41 4.52 -3.94
N ILE A 460 3.11 3.26 -3.67
CA ILE A 460 3.62 2.54 -2.51
C ILE A 460 4.42 1.35 -2.99
N VAL A 461 5.64 1.22 -2.49
CA VAL A 461 6.47 0.03 -2.72
C VAL A 461 6.60 -0.71 -1.40
N ASN A 462 6.11 -1.95 -1.37
CA ASN A 462 6.19 -2.85 -0.21
C ASN A 462 6.33 -4.31 -0.64
N GLY A 463 6.40 -5.23 0.33
CA GLY A 463 6.55 -6.67 0.08
C GLY A 463 5.23 -7.42 -0.12
N GLU A 464 4.07 -6.75 -0.17
CA GLU A 464 2.77 -7.42 -0.28
C GLU A 464 2.29 -7.49 -1.73
N PRO A 465 1.94 -8.67 -2.27
CA PRO A 465 1.44 -8.80 -3.63
C PRO A 465 0.05 -8.16 -3.77
N GLY A 466 -0.29 -7.75 -4.99
CA GLY A 466 -1.60 -7.17 -5.29
C GLY A 466 -2.77 -8.03 -4.85
N THR A 467 -2.62 -9.35 -4.97
CA THR A 467 -3.63 -10.34 -4.54
C THR A 467 -3.94 -10.29 -3.04
N SER A 468 -3.01 -9.78 -2.20
CA SER A 468 -3.27 -9.58 -0.76
C SER A 468 -4.37 -8.56 -0.48
N TYR A 469 -4.65 -7.67 -1.42
CA TYR A 469 -5.63 -6.59 -1.31
C TYR A 469 -6.89 -6.83 -2.14
N ASP A 470 -6.88 -7.83 -3.02
CA ASP A 470 -8.01 -8.13 -3.88
C ASP A 470 -9.14 -8.81 -3.09
N ALA A 471 -10.35 -8.69 -3.61
CA ALA A 471 -11.49 -9.39 -3.06
C ALA A 471 -11.32 -10.89 -3.26
N ASN A 472 -11.36 -11.64 -2.18
CA ASN A 472 -11.35 -13.10 -2.24
C ASN A 472 -12.77 -13.60 -2.48
N THR A 473 -12.95 -14.37 -3.57
CA THR A 473 -14.21 -15.03 -3.93
C THR A 473 -14.40 -16.34 -3.19
#